data_b2ff8a5024351694cbe0569e34836863
#
_entry.id   b2ff8a5024351694cbe0569e34836863
#
_cell.length_a   1.000
_cell.length_b   1.000
_cell.length_c   1.000
_cell.angle_alpha   90.00
_cell.angle_beta   90.00
_cell.angle_gamma   90.00
#
_symmetry.space_group_name_H-M   'P 1'
#
loop_
_entity.id
_entity.type
_entity.pdbx_description
1 polymer ?
#
loop_
_entity_poly.entity_id
_entity_poly.type
_entity_poly.pdbx_seq_one_letter_code
_entity_poly.pdbx_strand_id
1 'polypeptide(L)'
;MSQPLTLTLARRAPRSTQIFGSLLVAALLVLPFLALLPATHPLAVSTWMLTLIGKILCYAVVAVALDLVWGYAGMLSLGHGIFFALGGYAMGMYLMRQAAGDGLPAFMSFLSWSELPWFWWGTQHFAWALVLIVTIPGLLALVFGIGFQYAAIRSMRRISPG
;
A
#
# COMPACT_ATOMS: atom_id res chain seq x y z
N MET A 1 -33.95 -8.09 -7.44
CA MET A 1 -32.88 -7.08 -7.22
C MET A 1 -32.04 -7.56 -6.05
N SER A 2 -30.86 -8.12 -6.32
CA SER A 2 -29.92 -8.61 -5.29
C SER A 2 -29.29 -7.41 -4.58
N GLN A 3 -29.61 -7.24 -3.31
CA GLN A 3 -28.95 -6.25 -2.45
C GLN A 3 -27.43 -6.53 -2.46
N PRO A 4 -26.58 -5.52 -2.60
CA PRO A 4 -25.14 -5.74 -2.60
C PRO A 4 -24.70 -6.34 -1.26
N LEU A 5 -23.85 -7.36 -1.34
CA LEU A 5 -23.33 -8.14 -0.20
C LEU A 5 -22.78 -7.27 0.94
N THR A 6 -22.22 -6.11 0.59
CA THR A 6 -21.68 -5.12 1.54
C THR A 6 -22.76 -4.55 2.48
N LEU A 7 -23.98 -4.30 1.97
CA LEU A 7 -25.09 -3.78 2.78
C LEU A 7 -25.67 -4.84 3.72
N THR A 8 -25.66 -6.10 3.30
CA THR A 8 -26.15 -7.22 4.14
C THR A 8 -25.17 -7.56 5.27
N LEU A 9 -23.86 -7.47 5.02
CA LEU A 9 -22.83 -7.67 6.06
C LEU A 9 -22.84 -6.52 7.08
N ALA A 10 -22.96 -5.28 6.62
CA ALA A 10 -23.06 -4.12 7.52
C ALA A 10 -24.29 -4.18 8.45
N ARG A 11 -25.42 -4.69 7.98
CA ARG A 11 -26.63 -4.88 8.80
C ARG A 11 -26.52 -6.01 9.83
N ARG A 12 -25.64 -7.00 9.62
CA ARG A 12 -25.44 -8.12 10.56
C ARG A 12 -24.40 -7.81 11.64
N ALA A 13 -23.58 -6.77 11.47
CA ALA A 13 -22.63 -6.36 12.47
C ALA A 13 -23.33 -5.81 13.72
N PRO A 14 -22.83 -6.10 14.94
CA PRO A 14 -23.37 -5.53 16.16
C PRO A 14 -23.33 -4.00 16.11
N ARG A 15 -24.31 -3.36 16.74
CA ARG A 15 -24.46 -1.88 16.70
C ARG A 15 -23.18 -1.15 17.10
N SER A 16 -22.41 -1.69 18.04
CA SER A 16 -21.12 -1.15 18.48
C SER A 16 -20.10 -1.07 17.33
N THR A 17 -20.01 -2.12 16.50
CA THR A 17 -19.09 -2.17 15.35
C THR A 17 -19.52 -1.19 14.25
N GLN A 18 -20.84 -1.02 14.03
CA GLN A 18 -21.36 -0.06 13.07
C GLN A 18 -21.06 1.39 13.51
N ILE A 19 -21.27 1.70 14.79
CA ILE A 19 -20.98 3.03 15.36
C ILE A 19 -19.46 3.29 15.26
N PHE A 20 -18.62 2.35 15.68
CA PHE A 20 -17.17 2.49 15.59
C PHE A 20 -16.71 2.70 14.14
N GLY A 21 -17.20 1.89 13.21
CA GLY A 21 -16.86 2.01 11.79
C GLY A 21 -17.32 3.35 11.19
N SER A 22 -18.52 3.81 11.52
CA SER A 22 -19.02 5.11 11.03
C SER A 22 -18.25 6.29 11.59
N LEU A 23 -17.87 6.25 12.87
CA LEU A 23 -17.02 7.26 13.51
C LEU A 23 -15.63 7.29 12.89
N LEU A 24 -15.04 6.12 12.63
CA LEU A 24 -13.74 6.00 11.99
C LEU A 24 -13.76 6.60 10.57
N VAL A 25 -14.76 6.24 9.77
CA VAL A 25 -14.92 6.79 8.41
C VAL A 25 -15.15 8.30 8.44
N ALA A 26 -16.00 8.78 9.34
CA ALA A 26 -16.26 10.21 9.51
C ALA A 26 -14.96 10.96 9.91
N ALA A 27 -14.20 10.43 10.86
CA ALA A 27 -12.91 11.00 11.27
C ALA A 27 -11.93 11.06 10.09
N LEU A 28 -11.82 9.99 9.30
CA LEU A 28 -10.95 9.94 8.12
C LEU A 28 -11.32 10.94 7.03
N LEU A 29 -12.61 11.19 6.85
CA LEU A 29 -13.10 12.18 5.89
C LEU A 29 -12.90 13.61 6.39
N VAL A 30 -13.06 13.86 7.68
CA VAL A 30 -12.98 15.20 8.29
C VAL A 30 -11.54 15.65 8.49
N LEU A 31 -10.61 14.76 8.86
CA LEU A 31 -9.22 15.08 9.15
C LEU A 31 -8.48 15.85 8.02
N PRO A 32 -8.60 15.50 6.72
CA PRO A 32 -7.94 16.25 5.66
C PRO A 32 -8.48 17.68 5.54
N PHE A 33 -9.77 17.90 5.81
CA PHE A 33 -10.36 19.23 5.77
C PHE A 33 -9.91 20.09 6.96
N LEU A 34 -9.74 19.49 8.14
CA LEU A 34 -9.18 20.20 9.29
C LEU A 34 -7.72 20.62 9.07
N ALA A 35 -6.97 19.87 8.28
CA ALA A 35 -5.59 20.20 7.93
C ALA A 35 -5.48 21.41 6.96
N LEU A 36 -6.57 21.77 6.27
CA LEU A 36 -6.63 22.95 5.42
C LEU A 36 -6.90 24.24 6.20
N LEU A 37 -7.26 24.15 7.49
CA LEU A 37 -7.50 25.34 8.32
C LEU A 37 -6.18 26.06 8.62
N PRO A 38 -6.23 27.41 8.74
CA PRO A 38 -5.07 28.19 9.17
C PRO A 38 -4.54 27.71 10.53
N ALA A 39 -3.23 27.71 10.71
CA ALA A 39 -2.56 27.22 11.94
C ALA A 39 -3.00 27.96 13.22
N THR A 40 -3.62 29.13 13.09
CA THR A 40 -4.19 29.90 14.20
C THR A 40 -5.53 29.36 14.71
N HIS A 41 -6.16 28.46 13.98
CA HIS A 41 -7.46 27.90 14.39
C HIS A 41 -7.27 26.80 15.42
N PRO A 42 -8.06 26.75 16.52
CA PRO A 42 -7.90 25.76 17.59
C PRO A 42 -8.13 24.30 17.15
N LEU A 43 -8.79 24.08 16.02
CA LEU A 43 -9.04 22.76 15.44
C LEU A 43 -8.07 22.43 14.27
N ALA A 44 -7.05 23.25 14.03
CA ALA A 44 -6.08 22.99 12.98
C ALA A 44 -5.22 21.75 13.33
N VAL A 45 -5.19 20.80 12.43
CA VAL A 45 -4.36 19.59 12.58
C VAL A 45 -2.98 19.89 11.99
N SER A 46 -1.92 19.66 12.76
CA SER A 46 -0.56 19.85 12.28
C SER A 46 -0.24 18.87 11.15
N THR A 47 0.57 19.30 10.19
CA THR A 47 1.03 18.45 9.06
C THR A 47 1.71 17.17 9.55
N TRP A 48 2.41 17.24 10.69
CA TRP A 48 3.03 16.08 11.31
C TRP A 48 1.99 15.03 11.76
N MET A 49 0.92 15.46 12.43
CA MET A 49 -0.17 14.56 12.84
C MET A 49 -0.86 13.93 11.64
N LEU A 50 -1.13 14.70 10.59
CA LEU A 50 -1.73 14.18 9.36
C LEU A 50 -0.84 13.11 8.72
N THR A 51 0.46 13.34 8.64
CA THR A 51 1.42 12.37 8.13
C THR A 51 1.47 11.08 8.98
N LEU A 52 1.43 11.23 10.31
CA LEU A 52 1.42 10.10 11.23
C LEU A 52 0.15 9.24 11.05
N ILE A 53 -1.01 9.87 10.98
CA ILE A 53 -2.29 9.19 10.76
C ILE A 53 -2.29 8.47 9.41
N GLY A 54 -1.78 9.11 8.35
CA GLY A 54 -1.62 8.47 7.04
C GLY A 54 -0.77 7.21 7.09
N LYS A 55 0.36 7.23 7.80
CA LYS A 55 1.20 6.04 8.02
C LYS A 55 0.47 4.93 8.76
N ILE A 56 -0.22 5.28 9.85
CA ILE A 56 -1.00 4.30 10.63
C ILE A 56 -2.07 3.64 9.75
N LEU A 57 -2.77 4.40 8.91
CA LEU A 57 -3.76 3.86 7.99
C LEU A 57 -3.16 2.90 6.96
N CYS A 58 -2.02 3.24 6.38
CA CYS A 58 -1.32 2.35 5.46
C CYS A 58 -0.95 1.02 6.15
N TYR A 59 -0.42 1.07 7.37
CA TYR A 59 -0.12 -0.15 8.12
C TYR A 59 -1.39 -0.92 8.52
N ALA A 60 -2.48 -0.25 8.83
CA ALA A 60 -3.76 -0.90 9.13
C ALA A 60 -4.29 -1.69 7.93
N VAL A 61 -4.18 -1.15 6.71
CA VAL A 61 -4.55 -1.88 5.48
C VAL A 61 -3.72 -3.14 5.31
N VAL A 62 -2.40 -3.07 5.54
CA VAL A 62 -1.51 -4.24 5.49
C VAL A 62 -1.86 -5.25 6.57
N ALA A 63 -2.16 -4.81 7.79
CA ALA A 63 -2.55 -5.69 8.88
C ALA A 63 -3.84 -6.46 8.55
N VAL A 64 -4.86 -5.78 8.01
CA VAL A 64 -6.11 -6.43 7.56
C VAL A 64 -5.84 -7.42 6.42
N ALA A 65 -4.99 -7.07 5.46
CA ALA A 65 -4.62 -7.97 4.38
C ALA A 65 -3.93 -9.24 4.89
N LEU A 66 -3.02 -9.11 5.87
CA LEU A 66 -2.36 -10.24 6.53
C LEU A 66 -3.36 -11.11 7.31
N ASP A 67 -4.27 -10.48 8.05
CA ASP A 67 -5.29 -11.17 8.84
C ASP A 67 -6.24 -11.99 7.95
N LEU A 68 -6.62 -11.44 6.78
CA LEU A 68 -7.38 -12.19 5.77
C LEU A 68 -6.63 -13.41 5.25
N VAL A 69 -5.34 -13.29 4.97
CA VAL A 69 -4.53 -14.42 4.47
C VAL A 69 -4.35 -15.49 5.56
N TRP A 70 -4.10 -15.09 6.80
CA TRP A 70 -3.95 -16.03 7.90
C TRP A 70 -5.28 -16.66 8.32
N GLY A 71 -6.34 -15.85 8.42
CA GLY A 71 -7.64 -16.30 8.89
C GLY A 71 -8.37 -17.19 7.89
N TYR A 72 -8.29 -16.88 6.58
CA TYR A 72 -9.01 -17.63 5.55
C TYR A 72 -8.15 -18.65 4.82
N ALA A 73 -6.92 -18.34 4.49
CA ALA A 73 -6.04 -19.23 3.74
C ALA A 73 -5.17 -20.12 4.63
N GLY A 74 -5.05 -19.81 5.92
CA GLY A 74 -4.24 -20.56 6.88
C GLY A 74 -2.74 -20.59 6.56
N MET A 75 -2.28 -19.72 5.64
CA MET A 75 -0.91 -19.67 5.18
C MET A 75 -0.18 -18.46 5.76
N LEU A 76 1.00 -18.70 6.33
CA LEU A 76 1.89 -17.65 6.78
C LEU A 76 2.52 -16.95 5.56
N SER A 77 2.07 -15.74 5.22
CA SER A 77 2.64 -14.99 4.10
C SER A 77 3.65 -13.96 4.60
N LEU A 78 4.92 -14.32 4.59
CA LEU A 78 6.02 -13.39 4.89
C LEU A 78 6.30 -12.42 3.71
N GLY A 79 5.77 -12.73 2.52
CA GLY A 79 5.99 -11.94 1.31
C GLY A 79 5.20 -10.64 1.21
N HIS A 80 4.12 -10.46 1.97
CA HIS A 80 3.27 -9.26 1.89
C HIS A 80 4.04 -7.96 2.15
N GLY A 81 4.99 -7.97 3.07
CA GLY A 81 5.84 -6.82 3.36
C GLY A 81 6.67 -6.36 2.17
N ILE A 82 7.16 -7.29 1.35
CA ILE A 82 7.96 -6.98 0.14
C ILE A 82 7.09 -6.24 -0.89
N PHE A 83 5.89 -6.75 -1.16
CA PHE A 83 4.98 -6.13 -2.12
C PHE A 83 4.52 -4.74 -1.66
N PHE A 84 4.24 -4.59 -0.37
CA PHE A 84 3.90 -3.30 0.23
C PHE A 84 5.07 -2.31 0.13
N ALA A 85 6.29 -2.74 0.45
CA ALA A 85 7.48 -1.90 0.36
C ALA A 85 7.74 -1.45 -1.08
N LEU A 86 7.63 -2.34 -2.07
CA LEU A 86 7.83 -2.00 -3.48
C LEU A 86 6.82 -0.97 -3.99
N GLY A 87 5.54 -1.13 -3.62
CA GLY A 87 4.52 -0.13 -3.92
C GLY A 87 4.82 1.22 -3.26
N GLY A 88 5.25 1.19 -2.00
CA GLY A 88 5.68 2.37 -1.25
C GLY A 88 6.88 3.08 -1.88
N TYR A 89 7.87 2.33 -2.38
CA TYR A 89 9.03 2.90 -3.09
C TYR A 89 8.62 3.58 -4.40
N ALA A 90 7.73 2.98 -5.19
CA ALA A 90 7.27 3.57 -6.44
C ALA A 90 6.53 4.90 -6.19
N MET A 91 5.63 4.94 -5.19
CA MET A 91 4.93 6.17 -4.80
C MET A 91 5.88 7.20 -4.16
N GLY A 92 6.80 6.73 -3.32
CA GLY A 92 7.82 7.58 -2.69
C GLY A 92 8.70 8.28 -3.72
N MET A 93 9.11 7.57 -4.78
CA MET A 93 9.89 8.15 -5.87
C MET A 93 9.11 9.24 -6.61
N TYR A 94 7.82 9.03 -6.89
CA TYR A 94 6.97 10.07 -7.47
C TYR A 94 6.94 11.33 -6.59
N LEU A 95 6.67 11.17 -5.29
CA LEU A 95 6.57 12.29 -4.36
C LEU A 95 7.92 13.04 -4.22
N MET A 96 9.03 12.32 -4.14
CA MET A 96 10.36 12.92 -4.05
C MET A 96 10.73 13.68 -5.33
N ARG A 97 10.32 13.18 -6.49
CA ARG A 97 10.52 13.89 -7.76
C ARG A 97 9.68 15.15 -7.85
N GLN A 98 8.42 15.10 -7.38
CA GLN A 98 7.59 16.31 -7.30
C GLN A 98 8.21 17.37 -6.38
N ALA A 99 8.81 16.95 -5.28
CA ALA A 99 9.50 17.85 -4.35
C ALA A 99 10.82 18.41 -4.90
N ALA A 100 11.54 17.64 -5.73
CA ALA A 100 12.82 18.05 -6.34
C ALA A 100 12.64 18.90 -7.61
N GLY A 101 11.44 18.93 -8.22
CA GLY A 101 11.20 19.59 -9.49
C GLY A 101 12.05 19.00 -10.63
N ASP A 102 12.83 19.85 -11.30
CA ASP A 102 13.72 19.44 -12.40
C ASP A 102 15.05 18.81 -11.91
N GLY A 103 15.30 18.82 -10.60
CA GLY A 103 16.51 18.26 -9.99
C GLY A 103 16.41 16.79 -9.67
N LEU A 104 17.53 16.24 -9.18
CA LEU A 104 17.58 14.91 -8.62
C LEU A 104 16.98 14.89 -7.21
N PRO A 105 16.26 13.82 -6.83
CA PRO A 105 15.81 13.62 -5.45
C PRO A 105 16.98 13.71 -4.45
N ALA A 106 16.75 14.34 -3.31
CA ALA A 106 17.79 14.62 -2.32
C ALA A 106 18.57 13.38 -1.86
N PHE A 107 17.92 12.22 -1.76
CA PHE A 107 18.60 10.97 -1.41
C PHE A 107 19.58 10.49 -2.49
N MET A 108 19.31 10.75 -3.77
CA MET A 108 20.22 10.39 -4.88
C MET A 108 21.44 11.30 -4.88
N SER A 109 21.26 12.60 -4.63
CA SER A 109 22.36 13.54 -4.47
C SER A 109 23.25 13.16 -3.28
N PHE A 110 22.64 12.73 -2.17
CA PHE A 110 23.38 12.23 -1.01
C PHE A 110 24.20 10.97 -1.31
N LEU A 111 23.69 10.07 -2.17
CA LEU A 111 24.37 8.88 -2.63
C LEU A 111 25.35 9.15 -3.78
N SER A 112 25.63 10.42 -4.11
CA SER A 112 26.53 10.84 -5.19
C SER A 112 26.11 10.33 -6.58
N TRP A 113 24.81 10.15 -6.81
CA TRP A 113 24.29 9.82 -8.13
C TRP A 113 24.22 11.10 -8.97
N SER A 114 24.78 11.05 -10.17
CA SER A 114 24.78 12.20 -11.09
C SER A 114 23.56 12.25 -12.00
N GLU A 115 22.94 11.10 -12.25
CA GLU A 115 21.84 10.97 -13.20
C GLU A 115 20.73 10.07 -12.69
N LEU A 116 19.51 10.30 -13.19
CA LEU A 116 18.37 9.48 -12.88
C LEU A 116 18.40 8.17 -13.71
N PRO A 117 18.33 6.97 -13.10
CA PRO A 117 18.23 5.72 -13.82
C PRO A 117 17.02 5.70 -14.76
N TRP A 118 17.17 5.06 -15.91
CA TRP A 118 16.16 5.01 -16.97
C TRP A 118 14.79 4.46 -16.52
N PHE A 119 14.77 3.52 -15.59
CA PHE A 119 13.53 2.92 -15.06
C PHE A 119 12.71 3.87 -14.19
N TRP A 120 13.29 5.02 -13.76
CA TRP A 120 12.58 6.07 -13.05
C TRP A 120 12.15 7.25 -13.92
N TRP A 121 12.44 7.25 -15.21
CA TRP A 121 12.18 8.43 -16.06
C TRP A 121 10.71 8.85 -16.12
N GLY A 122 9.77 7.94 -16.12
CA GLY A 122 8.34 8.25 -16.18
C GLY A 122 7.72 8.71 -14.86
N THR A 123 8.43 8.63 -13.74
CA THR A 123 7.87 8.87 -12.40
C THR A 123 7.52 10.32 -12.08
N GLN A 124 7.70 11.25 -13.01
CA GLN A 124 7.15 12.61 -12.90
C GLN A 124 5.62 12.62 -13.04
N HIS A 125 5.04 11.65 -13.74
CA HIS A 125 3.62 11.57 -13.99
C HIS A 125 2.95 10.64 -13.00
N PHE A 126 1.91 11.12 -12.32
CA PHE A 126 1.14 10.32 -11.36
C PHE A 126 0.60 9.00 -11.95
N ALA A 127 0.09 9.06 -13.19
CA ALA A 127 -0.41 7.87 -13.89
C ALA A 127 0.68 6.80 -14.07
N TRP A 128 1.91 7.20 -14.38
CA TRP A 128 3.03 6.27 -14.51
C TRP A 128 3.43 5.66 -13.16
N ALA A 129 3.44 6.46 -12.09
CA ALA A 129 3.67 5.95 -10.74
C ALA A 129 2.62 4.90 -10.35
N LEU A 130 1.34 5.11 -10.66
CA LEU A 130 0.28 4.12 -10.43
C LEU A 130 0.50 2.83 -11.21
N VAL A 131 0.93 2.92 -12.48
CA VAL A 131 1.28 1.74 -13.28
C VAL A 131 2.43 0.97 -12.62
N LEU A 132 3.46 1.65 -12.14
CA LEU A 132 4.59 1.00 -11.46
C LEU A 132 4.19 0.34 -10.13
N ILE A 133 3.31 0.98 -9.34
CA ILE A 133 2.79 0.43 -8.08
C ILE A 133 2.07 -0.90 -8.30
N VAL A 134 1.39 -1.08 -9.43
CA VAL A 134 0.67 -2.31 -9.74
C VAL A 134 1.57 -3.32 -10.45
N THR A 135 2.36 -2.86 -11.43
CA THR A 135 3.14 -3.76 -12.30
C THR A 135 4.35 -4.36 -11.60
N ILE A 136 5.11 -3.59 -10.83
CA ILE A 136 6.32 -4.11 -10.16
C ILE A 136 5.99 -5.21 -9.16
N PRO A 137 5.10 -5.00 -8.17
CA PRO A 137 4.71 -6.07 -7.26
C PRO A 137 4.01 -7.23 -7.97
N GLY A 138 3.17 -6.94 -8.99
CA GLY A 138 2.46 -7.96 -9.76
C GLY A 138 3.41 -8.88 -10.54
N LEU A 139 4.39 -8.32 -11.24
CA LEU A 139 5.41 -9.11 -11.94
C LEU A 139 6.27 -9.93 -10.97
N LEU A 140 6.64 -9.35 -9.84
CA LEU A 140 7.39 -10.06 -8.82
C LEU A 140 6.59 -11.24 -8.25
N ALA A 141 5.31 -11.04 -7.96
CA ALA A 141 4.41 -12.11 -7.49
C ALA A 141 4.28 -13.23 -8.52
N LEU A 142 4.18 -12.89 -9.80
CA LEU A 142 4.10 -13.84 -10.90
C LEU A 142 5.39 -14.66 -11.03
N VAL A 143 6.55 -14.01 -11.00
CA VAL A 143 7.86 -14.68 -11.08
C VAL A 143 8.05 -15.64 -9.90
N PHE A 144 7.79 -15.19 -8.68
CA PHE A 144 7.89 -16.05 -7.50
C PHE A 144 6.86 -17.19 -7.52
N GLY A 145 5.62 -16.93 -7.95
CA GLY A 145 4.57 -17.92 -8.07
C GLY A 145 4.94 -19.04 -9.04
N ILE A 146 5.41 -18.69 -10.24
CA ILE A 146 5.87 -19.65 -11.24
C ILE A 146 7.11 -20.41 -10.74
N GLY A 147 8.09 -19.70 -10.16
CA GLY A 147 9.30 -20.31 -9.63
C GLY A 147 8.99 -21.33 -8.53
N PHE A 148 8.09 -21.01 -7.61
CA PHE A 148 7.66 -21.91 -6.54
C PHE A 148 6.93 -23.14 -7.09
N GLN A 149 5.99 -22.97 -8.03
CA GLN A 149 5.30 -24.08 -8.68
C GLN A 149 6.28 -25.03 -9.38
N TYR A 150 7.23 -24.47 -10.13
CA TYR A 150 8.24 -25.27 -10.81
C TYR A 150 9.10 -26.07 -9.82
N ALA A 151 9.55 -25.44 -8.74
CA ALA A 151 10.34 -26.10 -7.70
C ALA A 151 9.55 -27.22 -7.00
N ALA A 152 8.27 -26.99 -6.69
CA ALA A 152 7.38 -27.96 -6.06
C ALA A 152 7.15 -29.20 -6.97
N ILE A 153 6.85 -28.96 -8.25
CA ILE A 153 6.67 -30.05 -9.23
C ILE A 153 7.94 -30.88 -9.39
N ARG A 154 9.10 -30.21 -9.46
CA ARG A 154 10.40 -30.89 -9.57
C ARG A 154 10.73 -31.72 -8.33
N SER A 155 10.40 -31.21 -7.15
CA SER A 155 10.57 -31.93 -5.88
C SER A 155 9.70 -33.19 -5.82
N MET A 156 8.42 -33.09 -6.19
CA MET A 156 7.51 -34.24 -6.20
C MET A 156 7.94 -35.35 -7.17
N ARG A 157 8.45 -34.99 -8.35
CA ARG A 157 8.99 -35.96 -9.33
C ARG A 157 10.24 -36.69 -8.84
N ARG A 158 11.00 -36.14 -7.90
CA ARG A 158 12.17 -36.79 -7.31
C ARG A 158 11.80 -37.80 -6.22
N ILE A 159 10.65 -37.63 -5.59
CA ILE A 159 10.19 -38.47 -4.45
C ILE A 159 9.40 -39.67 -4.94
N SER A 160 8.84 -39.66 -6.16
CA SER A 160 8.18 -40.78 -6.82
C SER A 160 9.05 -41.32 -7.98
N PRO A 161 10.07 -42.12 -7.70
CA PRO A 161 10.65 -42.99 -8.72
C PRO A 161 9.63 -44.10 -8.92
N GLY A 162 9.07 -44.22 -10.14
CA GLY A 162 8.07 -45.23 -10.54
C GLY A 162 8.42 -46.65 -10.21
#